data_fde701480327ae3c30ee0ca421846969
#
_entry.id   fde701480327ae3c30ee0ca421846969
#
_cell.length_a   1.000
_cell.length_b   1.000
_cell.length_c   1.000
_cell.angle_alpha   90.00
_cell.angle_beta   90.00
_cell.angle_gamma   90.00
#
_symmetry.space_group_name_H-M   'P 1'
#
loop_
_entity.id
_entity.type
_entity.pdbx_description
1 polymer ?
#
loop_
_entity_poly.entity_id
_entity_poly.type
_entity_poly.pdbx_seq_one_letter_code
_entity_poly.pdbx_strand_id
1 'polypeptide(L)'
;VYKRQHMYSYIFPQIYQSENATRDTHPALFGITKILKVEAMHRVTDYYGPIIYKNFADAGKHYRPDTQKEVYYEFFNELDSAVVALTSYVEANPESNGFSRFDILLDGRYSSWIKFANSLRMRLAMRISAVEPDKACVEFQEGLNNEYGVFEAETERVAVSTKSGYTNPLGELNLVWNETYMSASMESILTGYDLSLIHI
;
A
#
# COMPACT_ATOMS: atom_id res chain seq x y z
N VAL A 1 3.23 2.97 21.04
CA VAL A 1 3.91 1.66 21.18
C VAL A 1 3.09 0.57 20.53
N TYR A 2 1.82 0.35 20.89
CA TYR A 2 0.99 -0.75 20.39
C TYR A 2 0.82 -0.80 18.87
N LYS A 3 0.62 0.32 18.18
CA LYS A 3 0.45 0.35 16.72
C LYS A 3 1.69 -0.16 15.97
N ARG A 4 2.89 0.26 16.38
CA ARG A 4 4.15 -0.24 15.82
C ARG A 4 4.31 -1.75 16.09
N GLN A 5 4.04 -2.19 17.32
CA GLN A 5 4.12 -3.59 17.70
C GLN A 5 3.19 -4.45 16.85
N HIS A 6 1.95 -3.99 16.59
CA HIS A 6 0.98 -4.71 15.77
C HIS A 6 1.51 -4.97 14.35
N MET A 7 2.11 -3.97 13.72
CA MET A 7 2.69 -4.11 12.38
C MET A 7 3.80 -5.17 12.33
N TYR A 8 4.70 -5.17 13.31
CA TYR A 8 5.82 -6.11 13.38
C TYR A 8 5.45 -7.51 13.90
N SER A 9 4.37 -7.64 14.66
CA SER A 9 3.95 -8.94 15.22
C SER A 9 2.97 -9.69 14.32
N TYR A 10 2.13 -8.98 13.56
CA TYR A 10 1.03 -9.61 12.83
C TYR A 10 1.08 -9.37 11.32
N ILE A 11 1.52 -8.22 10.85
CA ILE A 11 1.46 -7.87 9.43
C ILE A 11 2.77 -8.21 8.72
N PHE A 12 3.88 -7.67 9.16
CA PHE A 12 5.16 -7.86 8.50
C PHE A 12 5.63 -9.32 8.44
N PRO A 13 5.45 -10.15 9.48
CA PRO A 13 5.78 -11.58 9.39
C PRO A 13 4.99 -12.33 8.32
N GLN A 14 3.70 -12.01 8.14
CA GLN A 14 2.87 -12.63 7.10
C GLN A 14 3.34 -12.23 5.69
N ILE A 15 3.66 -10.95 5.51
CA ILE A 15 4.23 -10.46 4.26
C ILE A 15 5.56 -11.17 3.97
N TYR A 16 6.45 -11.27 4.94
CA TYR A 16 7.73 -11.96 4.80
C TYR A 16 7.58 -13.45 4.43
N GLN A 17 6.64 -14.14 5.06
CA GLN A 17 6.34 -15.54 4.72
C GLN A 17 5.79 -15.64 3.29
N SER A 18 4.91 -14.74 2.89
CA SER A 18 4.36 -14.69 1.53
C SER A 18 5.46 -14.40 0.49
N GLU A 19 6.35 -13.44 0.75
CA GLU A 19 7.50 -13.17 -0.12
C GLU A 19 8.35 -14.42 -0.33
N ASN A 20 8.69 -15.13 0.75
CA ASN A 20 9.51 -16.34 0.66
C ASN A 20 8.81 -17.50 -0.06
N ALA A 21 7.50 -17.64 0.13
CA ALA A 21 6.72 -18.69 -0.53
C ALA A 21 6.49 -18.45 -2.02
N THR A 22 6.46 -17.19 -2.47
CA THR A 22 6.09 -16.84 -3.83
C THR A 22 7.27 -16.43 -4.72
N ARG A 23 8.39 -16.07 -4.14
CA ARG A 23 9.57 -15.51 -4.84
C ARG A 23 9.97 -16.30 -6.09
N ASP A 24 10.13 -17.61 -5.96
CA ASP A 24 10.66 -18.47 -7.01
C ASP A 24 9.57 -19.22 -7.79
N THR A 25 8.34 -19.24 -7.27
CA THR A 25 7.26 -20.07 -7.81
C THR A 25 6.13 -19.29 -8.45
N HIS A 26 5.85 -18.10 -7.95
CA HIS A 26 4.70 -17.28 -8.39
C HIS A 26 5.08 -15.79 -8.48
N PRO A 27 5.81 -15.38 -9.53
CA PRO A 27 6.34 -14.00 -9.64
C PRO A 27 5.28 -12.90 -9.54
N ALA A 28 4.09 -13.13 -10.08
CA ALA A 28 3.00 -12.16 -9.99
C ALA A 28 2.49 -11.98 -8.55
N LEU A 29 2.33 -13.06 -7.79
CA LEU A 29 1.94 -12.99 -6.38
C LEU A 29 3.06 -12.39 -5.52
N PHE A 30 4.32 -12.66 -5.86
CA PHE A 30 5.46 -12.00 -5.24
C PHE A 30 5.42 -10.48 -5.46
N GLY A 31 5.11 -10.02 -6.68
CA GLY A 31 4.92 -8.61 -6.99
C GLY A 31 3.79 -7.98 -6.16
N ILE A 32 2.63 -8.63 -6.06
CA ILE A 32 1.52 -8.18 -5.21
C ILE A 32 1.96 -8.08 -3.75
N THR A 33 2.69 -9.07 -3.25
CA THR A 33 3.18 -9.08 -1.87
C THR A 33 4.10 -7.89 -1.60
N LYS A 34 4.97 -7.51 -2.55
CA LYS A 34 5.81 -6.31 -2.44
C LYS A 34 5.00 -5.02 -2.39
N ILE A 35 3.97 -4.90 -3.21
CA ILE A 35 3.07 -3.73 -3.18
C ILE A 35 2.40 -3.61 -1.81
N LEU A 36 1.86 -4.70 -1.27
CA LEU A 36 1.25 -4.73 0.04
C LEU A 36 2.23 -4.43 1.17
N LYS A 37 3.49 -4.86 1.04
CA LYS A 37 4.57 -4.54 1.98
C LYS A 37 4.83 -3.04 2.03
N VAL A 38 4.97 -2.42 0.87
CA VAL A 38 5.18 -0.98 0.76
C VAL A 38 3.97 -0.22 1.32
N GLU A 39 2.73 -0.60 0.94
CA GLU A 39 1.51 0.04 1.45
C GLU A 39 1.38 -0.07 2.96
N ALA A 40 1.75 -1.19 3.56
CA ALA A 40 1.70 -1.37 5.00
C ALA A 40 2.80 -0.56 5.72
N MET A 41 4.04 -0.63 5.22
CA MET A 41 5.20 -0.16 5.96
C MET A 41 5.54 1.31 5.77
N HIS A 42 5.07 1.96 4.67
CA HIS A 42 5.29 3.40 4.52
C HIS A 42 4.64 4.20 5.66
N ARG A 43 3.47 3.78 6.14
CA ARG A 43 2.81 4.41 7.29
C ARG A 43 3.64 4.27 8.58
N VAL A 44 4.35 3.16 8.73
CA VAL A 44 5.17 2.94 9.93
C VAL A 44 6.35 3.91 9.96
N THR A 45 7.08 4.05 8.85
CA THR A 45 8.19 5.00 8.79
C THR A 45 7.73 6.45 8.86
N ASP A 46 6.54 6.77 8.32
CA ASP A 46 5.96 8.11 8.41
C ASP A 46 5.62 8.52 9.85
N TYR A 47 5.17 7.57 10.68
CA TYR A 47 4.85 7.84 12.08
C TYR A 47 6.06 7.78 13.01
N TYR A 48 7.05 6.93 12.70
CA TYR A 48 8.11 6.58 13.65
C TYR A 48 9.52 6.93 13.17
N GLY A 49 9.68 7.42 11.93
CA GLY A 49 10.97 7.72 11.32
C GLY A 49 11.76 6.45 11.00
N PRO A 50 12.98 6.29 11.50
CA PRO A 50 13.79 5.11 11.25
C PRO A 50 13.14 3.81 11.74
N ILE A 51 13.14 2.77 10.88
CA ILE A 51 12.53 1.45 11.17
C ILE A 51 13.45 0.32 10.72
N ILE A 52 13.27 -0.88 11.28
CA ILE A 52 13.89 -2.08 10.76
C ILE A 52 13.05 -2.57 9.58
N TYR A 53 13.59 -2.45 8.37
CA TYR A 53 12.89 -2.79 7.13
C TYR A 53 13.62 -3.85 6.31
N LYS A 54 14.84 -3.53 5.87
CA LYS A 54 15.63 -4.41 4.99
C LYS A 54 16.06 -5.72 5.66
N ASN A 55 16.42 -5.64 6.93
CA ASN A 55 16.95 -6.76 7.70
C ASN A 55 15.90 -7.35 8.66
N PHE A 56 14.62 -7.27 8.28
CA PHE A 56 13.58 -7.93 9.06
C PHE A 56 13.74 -9.46 9.00
N ALA A 57 13.52 -10.11 10.14
CA ALA A 57 13.61 -11.57 10.32
C ALA A 57 15.03 -12.21 10.28
N ASP A 58 16.09 -11.42 10.22
CA ASP A 58 17.43 -11.93 10.47
C ASP A 58 17.64 -12.22 11.96
N ALA A 59 17.37 -13.44 12.36
CA ALA A 59 17.40 -13.84 13.76
C ALA A 59 18.80 -13.69 14.41
N GLY A 60 18.83 -13.15 15.61
CA GLY A 60 20.02 -13.13 16.48
C GLY A 60 21.02 -12.01 16.27
N LYS A 61 20.74 -11.06 15.37
CA LYS A 61 21.58 -9.87 15.20
C LYS A 61 20.87 -8.60 15.64
N HIS A 62 21.59 -7.68 16.26
CA HIS A 62 21.11 -6.33 16.50
C HIS A 62 21.33 -5.49 15.26
N TYR A 63 20.26 -5.11 14.58
CA TYR A 63 20.32 -4.24 13.42
C TYR A 63 20.10 -2.79 13.81
N ARG A 64 20.89 -1.92 13.21
CA ARG A 64 20.58 -0.51 13.17
C ARG A 64 19.27 -0.33 12.36
N PRO A 65 18.31 0.45 12.86
CA PRO A 65 17.15 0.83 12.04
C PRO A 65 17.60 1.51 10.74
N ASP A 66 16.96 1.18 9.64
CA ASP A 66 17.13 1.90 8.37
C ASP A 66 16.59 3.32 8.53
N THR A 67 17.31 4.31 8.02
CA THR A 67 16.83 5.69 7.99
C THR A 67 15.58 5.81 7.12
N GLN A 68 14.73 6.81 7.37
CA GLN A 68 13.54 7.02 6.56
C GLN A 68 13.88 7.17 5.07
N LYS A 69 15.00 7.84 4.74
CA LYS A 69 15.50 7.95 3.36
C LYS A 69 15.80 6.57 2.77
N GLU A 70 16.56 5.72 3.47
CA GLU A 70 16.91 4.36 3.02
C GLU A 70 15.66 3.51 2.80
N VAL A 71 14.67 3.64 3.68
CA VAL A 71 13.40 2.92 3.58
C VAL A 71 12.59 3.38 2.36
N TYR A 72 12.47 4.68 2.11
CA TYR A 72 11.77 5.21 0.94
C TYR A 72 12.41 4.81 -0.38
N TYR A 73 13.74 4.82 -0.44
CA TYR A 73 14.46 4.34 -1.63
C TYR A 73 14.20 2.85 -1.87
N GLU A 74 14.13 2.06 -0.81
CA GLU A 74 13.79 0.65 -0.93
C GLU A 74 12.33 0.43 -1.37
N PHE A 75 11.39 1.27 -0.94
CA PHE A 75 10.01 1.22 -1.43
C PHE A 75 9.93 1.39 -2.94
N PHE A 76 10.67 2.33 -3.51
CA PHE A 76 10.71 2.52 -4.96
C PHE A 76 11.31 1.31 -5.67
N ASN A 77 12.41 0.75 -5.18
CA ASN A 77 13.01 -0.47 -5.73
C ASN A 77 12.05 -1.68 -5.68
N GLU A 78 11.30 -1.80 -4.61
CA GLU A 78 10.31 -2.88 -4.46
C GLU A 78 9.11 -2.70 -5.39
N LEU A 79 8.63 -1.48 -5.58
CA LEU A 79 7.58 -1.18 -6.54
C LEU A 79 8.05 -1.42 -7.99
N ASP A 80 9.29 -1.07 -8.35
CA ASP A 80 9.89 -1.41 -9.64
C ASP A 80 9.87 -2.91 -9.89
N SER A 81 10.40 -3.66 -8.92
CA SER A 81 10.43 -5.12 -9.00
C SER A 81 9.04 -5.73 -9.14
N ALA A 82 8.06 -5.17 -8.42
CA ALA A 82 6.67 -5.61 -8.48
C ALA A 82 6.04 -5.33 -9.85
N VAL A 83 6.21 -4.13 -10.38
CA VAL A 83 5.70 -3.73 -11.69
C VAL A 83 6.29 -4.60 -12.80
N VAL A 84 7.61 -4.82 -12.80
CA VAL A 84 8.28 -5.70 -13.79
C VAL A 84 7.72 -7.12 -13.73
N ALA A 85 7.58 -7.70 -12.54
CA ALA A 85 7.06 -9.06 -12.38
C ALA A 85 5.61 -9.19 -12.84
N LEU A 86 4.77 -8.20 -12.50
CA LEU A 86 3.36 -8.18 -12.87
C LEU A 86 3.17 -7.93 -14.37
N THR A 87 3.91 -7.00 -14.97
CA THR A 87 3.88 -6.72 -16.42
C THR A 87 4.22 -7.99 -17.21
N SER A 88 5.35 -8.63 -16.91
CA SER A 88 5.75 -9.86 -17.56
C SER A 88 4.70 -10.97 -17.45
N TYR A 89 4.02 -11.05 -16.30
CA TYR A 89 2.97 -12.03 -16.09
C TYR A 89 1.71 -11.72 -16.91
N VAL A 90 1.27 -10.46 -16.93
CA VAL A 90 0.07 -10.01 -17.68
C VAL A 90 0.27 -10.20 -19.17
N GLU A 91 1.45 -9.86 -19.71
CA GLU A 91 1.78 -10.07 -21.12
C GLU A 91 1.74 -11.56 -21.52
N ALA A 92 2.24 -12.43 -20.64
CA ALA A 92 2.22 -13.88 -20.89
C ALA A 92 0.84 -14.52 -20.67
N ASN A 93 -0.04 -13.89 -19.86
CA ASN A 93 -1.32 -14.45 -19.42
C ASN A 93 -2.43 -13.38 -19.38
N PRO A 94 -2.81 -12.78 -20.51
CA PRO A 94 -3.70 -11.61 -20.54
C PRO A 94 -5.09 -11.86 -19.96
N GLU A 95 -5.59 -13.09 -20.05
CA GLU A 95 -6.93 -13.46 -19.53
C GLU A 95 -6.89 -14.09 -18.13
N SER A 96 -5.73 -14.09 -17.47
CA SER A 96 -5.59 -14.74 -16.16
C SER A 96 -6.27 -13.92 -15.05
N ASN A 97 -7.18 -14.57 -14.33
CA ASN A 97 -7.81 -14.07 -13.12
C ASN A 97 -7.82 -15.11 -11.97
N GLY A 98 -6.90 -16.06 -12.02
CA GLY A 98 -6.84 -17.19 -11.08
C GLY A 98 -6.73 -16.81 -9.60
N PHE A 99 -6.37 -15.57 -9.32
CA PHE A 99 -6.26 -15.00 -7.97
C PHE A 99 -7.59 -14.36 -7.49
N SER A 100 -8.59 -14.18 -8.34
CA SER A 100 -9.83 -13.44 -8.06
C SER A 100 -10.58 -13.91 -6.80
N ARG A 101 -10.56 -15.20 -6.52
CA ARG A 101 -11.20 -15.80 -5.33
C ARG A 101 -10.60 -15.27 -4.01
N PHE A 102 -9.34 -14.87 -4.03
CA PHE A 102 -8.58 -14.45 -2.84
C PHE A 102 -8.35 -12.94 -2.80
N ASP A 103 -8.53 -12.25 -3.93
CA ASP A 103 -8.33 -10.81 -4.03
C ASP A 103 -9.62 -10.05 -3.71
N ILE A 104 -9.68 -9.58 -2.47
CA ILE A 104 -10.80 -8.77 -1.97
C ILE A 104 -10.68 -7.27 -2.33
N LEU A 105 -9.61 -6.87 -3.00
CA LEU A 105 -9.31 -5.48 -3.32
C LEU A 105 -9.59 -5.13 -4.78
N LEU A 106 -9.09 -5.95 -5.71
CA LEU A 106 -9.06 -5.66 -7.15
C LEU A 106 -9.59 -6.81 -8.02
N ASP A 107 -10.33 -7.75 -7.43
CA ASP A 107 -10.98 -8.89 -8.12
C ASP A 107 -10.00 -9.76 -8.93
N GLY A 108 -8.74 -9.86 -8.52
CA GLY A 108 -7.71 -10.68 -9.16
C GLY A 108 -7.14 -10.11 -10.45
N ARG A 109 -7.46 -8.86 -10.79
CA ARG A 109 -6.97 -8.21 -12.00
C ARG A 109 -5.55 -7.71 -11.81
N TYR A 110 -4.58 -8.43 -12.34
CA TYR A 110 -3.15 -8.11 -12.21
C TYR A 110 -2.78 -6.73 -12.80
N SER A 111 -3.41 -6.31 -13.89
CA SER A 111 -3.24 -4.95 -14.44
C SER A 111 -3.69 -3.86 -13.48
N SER A 112 -4.73 -4.09 -12.68
CA SER A 112 -5.16 -3.16 -11.64
C SER A 112 -4.16 -3.08 -10.48
N TRP A 113 -3.43 -4.16 -10.20
CA TRP A 113 -2.33 -4.14 -9.24
C TRP A 113 -1.14 -3.33 -9.73
N ILE A 114 -0.86 -3.32 -11.06
CA ILE A 114 0.15 -2.43 -11.66
C ILE A 114 -0.28 -0.97 -11.51
N LYS A 115 -1.53 -0.63 -11.84
CA LYS A 115 -2.08 0.72 -11.61
C LYS A 115 -1.97 1.13 -10.14
N PHE A 116 -2.23 0.22 -9.21
CA PHE A 116 -2.08 0.49 -7.79
C PHE A 116 -0.63 0.78 -7.41
N ALA A 117 0.32 -0.02 -7.89
CA ALA A 117 1.75 0.21 -7.65
C ALA A 117 2.21 1.58 -8.17
N ASN A 118 1.81 1.95 -9.38
CA ASN A 118 2.13 3.25 -9.98
C ASN A 118 1.52 4.42 -9.18
N SER A 119 0.25 4.29 -8.79
CA SER A 119 -0.44 5.31 -7.98
C SER A 119 0.19 5.45 -6.59
N LEU A 120 0.59 4.33 -5.97
CA LEU A 120 1.31 4.33 -4.70
C LEU A 120 2.69 4.98 -4.84
N ARG A 121 3.42 4.68 -5.92
CA ARG A 121 4.70 5.29 -6.25
C ARG A 121 4.61 6.81 -6.35
N MET A 122 3.63 7.32 -7.10
CA MET A 122 3.39 8.76 -7.22
C MET A 122 3.07 9.40 -5.86
N ARG A 123 2.25 8.75 -5.06
CA ARG A 123 1.92 9.21 -3.69
C ARG A 123 3.17 9.29 -2.80
N LEU A 124 4.03 8.29 -2.84
CA LEU A 124 5.29 8.28 -2.09
C LEU A 124 6.28 9.32 -2.61
N ALA A 125 6.37 9.52 -3.93
CA ALA A 125 7.18 10.57 -4.54
C ALA A 125 6.76 11.96 -4.05
N MET A 126 5.46 12.25 -4.04
CA MET A 126 4.94 13.52 -3.51
C MET A 126 5.31 13.74 -2.04
N ARG A 127 5.37 12.68 -1.21
CA ARG A 127 5.74 12.80 0.21
C ARG A 127 7.18 13.22 0.43
N ILE A 128 8.09 12.86 -0.47
CA ILE A 128 9.51 13.24 -0.37
C ILE A 128 9.85 14.50 -1.18
N SER A 129 8.90 15.12 -1.87
CA SER A 129 9.13 16.24 -2.79
C SER A 129 9.82 17.45 -2.16
N ALA A 130 9.58 17.71 -0.88
CA ALA A 130 10.21 18.82 -0.16
C ALA A 130 11.67 18.56 0.26
N VAL A 131 12.06 17.30 0.42
CA VAL A 131 13.39 16.91 0.93
C VAL A 131 14.29 16.28 -0.13
N GLU A 132 13.73 15.64 -1.14
CA GLU A 132 14.43 14.98 -2.26
C GLU A 132 13.71 15.29 -3.58
N PRO A 133 13.65 16.56 -4.02
CA PRO A 133 12.83 16.98 -5.18
C PRO A 133 13.21 16.28 -6.50
N ASP A 134 14.48 16.06 -6.75
CA ASP A 134 14.96 15.40 -7.97
C ASP A 134 14.52 13.94 -8.01
N LYS A 135 14.70 13.21 -6.91
CA LYS A 135 14.24 11.83 -6.79
C LYS A 135 12.72 11.74 -6.89
N ALA A 136 12.00 12.65 -6.22
CA ALA A 136 10.55 12.74 -6.29
C ALA A 136 10.05 12.94 -7.72
N CYS A 137 10.67 13.83 -8.47
CA CYS A 137 10.33 14.08 -9.87
C CYS A 137 10.50 12.82 -10.73
N VAL A 138 11.63 12.13 -10.62
CA VAL A 138 11.89 10.88 -11.35
C VAL A 138 10.85 9.83 -11.03
N GLU A 139 10.62 9.54 -9.74
CA GLU A 139 9.68 8.51 -9.31
C GLU A 139 8.23 8.81 -9.69
N PHE A 140 7.86 10.10 -9.65
CA PHE A 140 6.54 10.54 -10.07
C PHE A 140 6.33 10.33 -11.58
N GLN A 141 7.32 10.72 -12.39
CA GLN A 141 7.27 10.57 -13.84
C GLN A 141 7.23 9.09 -14.27
N GLU A 142 7.98 8.23 -13.61
CA GLU A 142 7.96 6.80 -13.90
C GLU A 142 6.61 6.16 -13.59
N GLY A 143 5.98 6.55 -12.48
CA GLY A 143 4.62 6.09 -12.16
C GLY A 143 3.59 6.60 -13.17
N LEU A 144 3.68 7.88 -13.54
CA LEU A 144 2.72 8.52 -14.45
C LEU A 144 2.82 7.99 -15.88
N ASN A 145 4.04 7.75 -16.38
CA ASN A 145 4.30 7.37 -17.77
C ASN A 145 4.28 5.85 -18.00
N ASN A 146 3.95 5.06 -16.98
CA ASN A 146 3.83 3.62 -17.14
C ASN A 146 2.67 3.28 -18.09
N GLU A 147 2.84 2.31 -18.98
CA GLU A 147 1.86 1.92 -20.00
C GLU A 147 0.51 1.46 -19.44
N TYR A 148 0.51 0.85 -18.23
CA TYR A 148 -0.72 0.46 -17.54
C TYR A 148 -1.43 1.63 -16.86
N GLY A 149 -0.78 2.78 -16.76
CA GLY A 149 -1.33 3.99 -16.16
C GLY A 149 -1.46 3.92 -14.64
N VAL A 150 -2.27 4.81 -14.12
CA VAL A 150 -2.57 4.98 -12.69
C VAL A 150 -4.10 4.92 -12.47
N PHE A 151 -4.55 4.95 -11.23
CA PHE A 151 -5.97 5.13 -10.94
C PHE A 151 -6.38 6.58 -11.23
N GLU A 152 -7.30 6.79 -12.17
CA GLU A 152 -7.74 8.11 -12.62
C GLU A 152 -9.17 8.42 -12.18
N ALA A 153 -10.01 7.40 -12.06
CA ALA A 153 -11.42 7.57 -11.75
C ALA A 153 -11.75 7.08 -10.33
N GLU A 154 -12.78 7.65 -9.73
CA GLU A 154 -13.30 7.19 -8.44
C GLU A 154 -13.71 5.71 -8.45
N THR A 155 -14.13 5.20 -9.58
CA THR A 155 -14.49 3.79 -9.80
C THR A 155 -13.30 2.84 -9.79
N GLU A 156 -12.09 3.33 -9.97
CA GLU A 156 -10.83 2.57 -9.95
C GLU A 156 -10.15 2.55 -8.58
N ARG A 157 -10.89 2.77 -7.51
CA ARG A 157 -10.34 2.79 -6.15
C ARG A 157 -10.03 1.40 -5.61
N VAL A 158 -9.02 1.32 -4.76
CA VAL A 158 -8.74 0.15 -3.92
C VAL A 158 -9.59 0.25 -2.67
N ALA A 159 -10.52 -0.67 -2.49
CA ALA A 159 -11.40 -0.67 -1.32
C ALA A 159 -11.80 -2.10 -0.96
N VAL A 160 -11.75 -2.42 0.34
CA VAL A 160 -12.32 -3.66 0.86
C VAL A 160 -13.84 -3.56 0.83
N SER A 161 -14.49 -4.45 0.10
CA SER A 161 -15.95 -4.51 0.06
C SER A 161 -16.50 -5.18 1.33
N THR A 162 -17.57 -4.62 1.89
CA THR A 162 -18.31 -5.26 2.99
C THR A 162 -18.92 -6.60 2.58
N LYS A 163 -19.11 -6.84 1.26
CA LYS A 163 -19.58 -8.14 0.72
C LYS A 163 -18.56 -9.27 0.96
N SER A 164 -17.27 -8.95 1.21
CA SER A 164 -16.25 -9.93 1.56
C SER A 164 -16.32 -10.46 2.99
N GLY A 165 -17.32 -10.00 3.78
CA GLY A 165 -17.49 -10.35 5.19
C GLY A 165 -16.64 -9.51 6.16
N TYR A 166 -15.89 -8.54 5.66
CA TYR A 166 -15.13 -7.59 6.48
C TYR A 166 -15.98 -6.37 6.78
N THR A 167 -16.04 -5.98 8.05
CA THR A 167 -16.70 -4.74 8.50
C THR A 167 -15.66 -3.64 8.69
N ASN A 168 -16.08 -2.39 8.48
CA ASN A 168 -15.22 -1.25 8.79
C ASN A 168 -15.09 -1.12 10.32
N PRO A 169 -13.86 -1.27 10.90
CA PRO A 169 -13.70 -1.17 12.36
C PRO A 169 -14.14 0.18 12.94
N LEU A 170 -14.06 1.27 12.16
CA LEU A 170 -14.55 2.58 12.59
C LEU A 170 -16.08 2.61 12.68
N GLY A 171 -16.77 1.84 11.83
CA GLY A 171 -18.21 1.66 11.92
C GLY A 171 -18.61 0.94 13.21
N GLU A 172 -17.87 -0.08 13.62
CA GLU A 172 -18.10 -0.77 14.88
C GLU A 172 -17.87 0.14 16.10
N LEU A 173 -16.77 0.89 16.13
CA LEU A 173 -16.48 1.86 17.18
C LEU A 173 -17.56 2.93 17.31
N ASN A 174 -18.15 3.36 16.20
CA ASN A 174 -19.21 4.37 16.20
C ASN A 174 -20.59 3.78 16.51
N LEU A 175 -20.99 2.73 15.76
CA LEU A 175 -22.36 2.23 15.79
C LEU A 175 -22.65 1.28 16.96
N VAL A 176 -21.65 0.49 17.36
CA VAL A 176 -21.82 -0.52 18.43
C VAL A 176 -21.34 0.03 19.76
N TRP A 177 -20.13 0.61 19.80
CA TRP A 177 -19.55 1.09 21.06
C TRP A 177 -19.90 2.54 21.37
N ASN A 178 -20.36 3.30 20.36
CA ASN A 178 -20.76 4.70 20.50
C ASN A 178 -19.66 5.59 21.12
N GLU A 179 -18.38 5.32 20.76
CA GLU A 179 -17.21 5.96 21.35
C GLU A 179 -16.59 7.04 20.47
N THR A 180 -17.02 7.15 19.20
CA THR A 180 -16.44 8.08 18.25
C THR A 180 -17.48 8.96 17.60
N TYR A 181 -17.19 10.26 17.56
CA TYR A 181 -18.02 11.27 16.91
C TYR A 181 -17.15 12.16 16.02
N MET A 182 -17.77 12.74 15.01
CA MET A 182 -17.13 13.78 14.20
C MET A 182 -16.87 15.02 15.07
N SER A 183 -15.66 15.56 15.02
CA SER A 183 -15.36 16.81 15.72
C SER A 183 -16.04 17.99 15.04
N ALA A 184 -16.43 19.00 15.82
CA ALA A 184 -17.03 20.25 15.30
C ALA A 184 -16.13 20.96 14.29
N SER A 185 -14.80 20.89 14.47
CA SER A 185 -13.83 21.43 13.52
C SER A 185 -13.87 20.73 12.18
N MET A 186 -13.99 19.40 12.16
CA MET A 186 -14.12 18.62 10.94
C MET A 186 -15.45 18.91 10.25
N GLU A 187 -16.54 18.97 10.99
CA GLU A 187 -17.87 19.33 10.48
C GLU A 187 -17.85 20.71 9.79
N SER A 188 -17.24 21.71 10.44
CA SER A 188 -17.10 23.05 9.87
C SER A 188 -16.31 23.06 8.57
N ILE A 189 -15.22 22.27 8.48
CA ILE A 189 -14.42 22.16 7.25
C ILE A 189 -15.23 21.49 6.15
N LEU A 190 -15.84 20.37 6.44
CA LEU A 190 -16.65 19.61 5.47
C LEU A 190 -17.82 20.44 4.94
N THR A 191 -18.51 21.16 5.83
CA THR A 191 -19.62 22.07 5.46
C THR A 191 -19.12 23.25 4.64
N GLY A 192 -18.01 23.88 5.07
CA GLY A 192 -17.44 25.04 4.40
C GLY A 192 -16.94 24.79 2.98
N TYR A 193 -16.52 23.57 2.69
CA TYR A 193 -16.07 23.14 1.36
C TYR A 193 -17.10 22.28 0.60
N ASP A 194 -18.31 22.15 1.11
CA ASP A 194 -19.38 21.31 0.52
C ASP A 194 -18.92 19.87 0.19
N LEU A 195 -18.18 19.28 1.10
CA LEU A 195 -17.63 17.93 0.91
C LEU A 195 -18.66 16.86 1.21
N SER A 196 -18.79 15.88 0.34
CA SER A 196 -19.83 14.84 0.34
C SER A 196 -19.95 13.98 1.59
N LEU A 197 -18.94 13.99 2.47
CA LEU A 197 -18.97 13.25 3.74
C LEU A 197 -20.06 13.73 4.71
N ILE A 198 -20.60 14.94 4.49
CA ILE A 198 -21.71 15.48 5.30
C ILE A 198 -23.08 14.96 4.81
N HIS A 199 -23.15 14.57 3.56
CA HIS A 199 -24.39 14.10 2.95
C HIS A 199 -24.61 12.58 3.06
N ILE A 200 -23.69 11.90 3.75
CA ILE A 200 -23.81 10.49 4.11
C ILE A 200 -24.43 10.38 5.49
#